data_941035a3c8da99ea1d59950ef1c116c4
#
_entry.id   941035a3c8da99ea1d59950ef1c116c4
#
_cell.length_a   1.000
_cell.length_b   1.000
_cell.length_c   1.000
_cell.angle_alpha   90.00
_cell.angle_beta   90.00
_cell.angle_gamma   90.00
#
_symmetry.space_group_name_H-M   'P 1'
#
loop_
_entity.id
_entity.type
_entity.pdbx_description
1 polymer ?
#
loop_
_entity_poly.entity_id
_entity_poly.type
_entity_poly.pdbx_seq_one_letter_code
_entity_poly.pdbx_strand_id
1 'polypeptide(L)'
;IGVFVIMSESGVSAGVRRIEAATGAEALAYLKGRAQIAVALAESLKVPLKDVPRRVAALGEERRSLEKELADVKRKLAMGGGGGAPAGPEEINGVKLMARIAEGVGGKELRTLVDEAKAQIGSGIVAFVGVADGKAGVAVGVTKDLTDTYSAVDLVKAASEALGGKGGGGRPDMAQAGGPDTDKADDALAAVRAAIAG
;
A
#
# COMPACT_ATOMS: atom_id res chain seq x y z
N ILE A 1 0.70 47.94 28.56
CA ILE A 1 0.54 46.47 28.45
C ILE A 1 1.77 45.85 27.76
N GLY A 2 2.44 46.63 26.91
CA GLY A 2 3.61 46.14 26.20
C GLY A 2 3.24 45.11 25.08
N VAL A 3 4.05 44.06 24.92
CA VAL A 3 3.77 42.99 23.96
C VAL A 3 2.55 42.21 24.36
N PHE A 4 1.65 41.96 23.40
CA PHE A 4 0.45 41.17 23.55
C PHE A 4 0.44 40.09 22.45
N VAL A 5 0.11 38.84 22.80
CA VAL A 5 0.01 37.76 21.85
C VAL A 5 -1.18 36.85 22.18
N ILE A 6 -1.97 36.52 21.18
CA ILE A 6 -3.01 35.49 21.29
C ILE A 6 -2.31 34.11 21.14
N MET A 7 -2.44 33.27 22.16
CA MET A 7 -1.84 31.95 22.24
C MET A 7 -2.75 30.88 21.65
N SER A 8 -4.05 30.95 21.97
CA SER A 8 -5.04 29.98 21.45
C SER A 8 -6.42 30.61 21.31
N GLU A 9 -7.21 30.04 20.43
CA GLU A 9 -8.62 30.34 20.24
C GLU A 9 -9.38 29.03 20.03
N SER A 10 -10.47 28.81 20.80
CA SER A 10 -11.29 27.60 20.70
C SER A 10 -12.79 27.93 20.92
N GLY A 11 -13.66 27.11 20.31
CA GLY A 11 -15.09 27.16 20.55
C GLY A 11 -15.42 26.39 21.84
N VAL A 12 -16.21 26.99 22.73
CA VAL A 12 -16.67 26.36 23.98
C VAL A 12 -18.13 25.88 23.85
N SER A 13 -18.97 26.67 23.19
CA SER A 13 -20.36 26.34 22.87
C SER A 13 -20.83 27.16 21.68
N ALA A 14 -22.07 26.95 21.21
CA ALA A 14 -22.63 27.72 20.11
C ALA A 14 -22.57 29.23 20.42
N GLY A 15 -21.82 29.99 19.62
CA GLY A 15 -21.66 31.45 19.74
C GLY A 15 -20.66 31.90 20.84
N VAL A 16 -20.01 30.98 21.59
CA VAL A 16 -19.04 31.35 22.64
C VAL A 16 -17.64 30.85 22.25
N ARG A 17 -16.69 31.78 22.22
CA ARG A 17 -15.26 31.50 21.94
C ARG A 17 -14.39 31.81 23.16
N ARG A 18 -13.45 30.95 23.42
CA ARG A 18 -12.40 31.14 24.44
C ARG A 18 -11.14 31.59 23.73
N ILE A 19 -10.58 32.69 24.21
CA ILE A 19 -9.30 33.23 23.77
C ILE A 19 -8.33 33.19 24.95
N GLU A 20 -7.15 32.64 24.72
CA GLU A 20 -6.04 32.69 25.66
C GLU A 20 -4.96 33.61 25.11
N ALA A 21 -4.52 34.57 25.91
CA ALA A 21 -3.52 35.53 25.49
C ALA A 21 -2.49 35.77 26.60
N ALA A 22 -1.28 36.12 26.22
CA ALA A 22 -0.23 36.53 27.14
C ALA A 22 0.18 37.99 26.89
N THR A 23 0.70 38.65 27.92
CA THR A 23 1.20 40.03 27.84
C THR A 23 2.57 40.15 28.49
N GLY A 24 3.28 41.23 28.21
CA GLY A 24 4.55 41.57 28.85
C GLY A 24 5.62 40.48 28.71
N ALA A 25 6.23 40.11 29.82
CA ALA A 25 7.33 39.14 29.86
C ALA A 25 6.92 37.73 29.38
N GLU A 26 5.70 37.32 29.72
CA GLU A 26 5.17 36.03 29.31
C GLU A 26 4.95 35.95 27.78
N ALA A 27 4.40 37.02 27.20
CA ALA A 27 4.25 37.10 25.74
C ALA A 27 5.62 37.04 25.03
N LEU A 28 6.63 37.70 25.57
CA LEU A 28 7.99 37.68 25.02
C LEU A 28 8.61 36.29 25.15
N ALA A 29 8.45 35.61 26.27
CA ALA A 29 8.94 34.25 26.47
C ALA A 29 8.28 33.27 25.48
N TYR A 30 6.97 33.38 25.29
CA TYR A 30 6.23 32.58 24.31
C TYR A 30 6.74 32.79 22.88
N LEU A 31 6.92 34.04 22.45
CA LEU A 31 7.44 34.35 21.11
C LEU A 31 8.89 33.87 20.92
N LYS A 32 9.75 34.03 21.93
CA LYS A 32 11.11 33.51 21.92
C LYS A 32 11.14 31.99 21.78
N GLY A 33 10.30 31.27 22.51
CA GLY A 33 10.20 29.82 22.40
C GLY A 33 9.81 29.37 20.99
N ARG A 34 8.84 30.03 20.37
CA ARG A 34 8.46 29.75 18.96
C ARG A 34 9.59 30.06 17.97
N ALA A 35 10.30 31.17 18.17
CA ALA A 35 11.45 31.51 17.34
C ALA A 35 12.57 30.45 17.46
N GLN A 36 12.84 29.96 18.67
CA GLN A 36 13.82 28.90 18.90
C GLN A 36 13.44 27.57 18.18
N ILE A 37 12.17 27.17 18.21
CA ILE A 37 11.69 26.00 17.49
C ILE A 37 11.92 26.17 15.98
N ALA A 38 11.62 27.37 15.44
CA ALA A 38 11.82 27.64 14.02
C ALA A 38 13.30 27.62 13.61
N VAL A 39 14.18 28.15 14.48
CA VAL A 39 15.64 28.08 14.27
C VAL A 39 16.14 26.64 14.30
N ALA A 40 15.76 25.86 15.31
CA ALA A 40 16.14 24.45 15.40
C ALA A 40 15.67 23.64 14.18
N LEU A 41 14.47 23.93 13.65
CA LEU A 41 13.99 23.31 12.43
C LEU A 41 14.86 23.70 11.21
N ALA A 42 15.22 24.97 11.08
CA ALA A 42 16.09 25.47 10.01
C ALA A 42 17.48 24.79 10.06
N GLU A 43 18.04 24.63 11.25
CA GLU A 43 19.31 23.93 11.48
C GLU A 43 19.21 22.45 11.11
N SER A 44 18.14 21.75 11.53
CA SER A 44 17.93 20.33 11.18
C SER A 44 17.79 20.10 9.69
N LEU A 45 17.15 21.04 9.00
CA LEU A 45 16.99 21.01 7.53
C LEU A 45 18.19 21.59 6.78
N LYS A 46 19.18 22.15 7.48
CA LYS A 46 20.38 22.81 6.93
C LYS A 46 20.05 23.89 5.90
N VAL A 47 19.04 24.72 6.17
CA VAL A 47 18.63 25.83 5.32
C VAL A 47 18.43 27.10 6.14
N PRO A 48 18.52 28.28 5.54
CA PRO A 48 18.11 29.52 6.21
C PRO A 48 16.65 29.47 6.65
N LEU A 49 16.34 30.15 7.78
CA LEU A 49 14.98 30.13 8.37
C LEU A 49 13.88 30.50 7.36
N LYS A 50 14.13 31.49 6.51
CA LYS A 50 13.18 31.92 5.45
C LYS A 50 12.87 30.84 4.41
N ASP A 51 13.78 29.88 4.23
CA ASP A 51 13.67 28.82 3.24
C ASP A 51 13.04 27.52 3.79
N VAL A 52 12.80 27.46 5.11
CA VAL A 52 12.19 26.29 5.76
C VAL A 52 10.86 25.86 5.10
N PRO A 53 9.89 26.78 4.85
CA PRO A 53 8.64 26.37 4.20
C PRO A 53 8.85 25.74 2.82
N ARG A 54 9.75 26.32 2.01
CA ARG A 54 10.09 25.79 0.70
C ARG A 54 10.76 24.42 0.79
N ARG A 55 11.68 24.23 1.75
CA ARG A 55 12.35 22.93 1.95
C ARG A 55 11.38 21.83 2.40
N VAL A 56 10.45 22.14 3.29
CA VAL A 56 9.41 21.19 3.74
C VAL A 56 8.51 20.80 2.57
N ALA A 57 8.09 21.76 1.74
CA ALA A 57 7.31 21.48 0.54
C ALA A 57 8.08 20.57 -0.43
N ALA A 58 9.35 20.87 -0.69
CA ALA A 58 10.22 20.07 -1.55
C ALA A 58 10.39 18.63 -1.04
N LEU A 59 10.58 18.44 0.28
CA LEU A 59 10.64 17.10 0.88
C LEU A 59 9.34 16.32 0.70
N GLY A 60 8.20 17.01 0.76
CA GLY A 60 6.89 16.40 0.49
C GLY A 60 6.75 15.87 -0.94
N GLU A 61 7.20 16.66 -1.91
CA GLU A 61 7.20 16.25 -3.32
C GLU A 61 8.22 15.16 -3.62
N GLU A 62 9.43 15.26 -3.07
CA GLU A 62 10.47 14.23 -3.19
C GLU A 62 9.99 12.88 -2.65
N ARG A 63 9.35 12.89 -1.46
CA ARG A 63 8.75 11.68 -0.89
C ARG A 63 7.70 11.06 -1.83
N ARG A 64 6.79 11.86 -2.38
CA ARG A 64 5.76 11.38 -3.31
C ARG A 64 6.37 10.78 -4.58
N SER A 65 7.42 11.42 -5.11
CA SER A 65 8.14 10.91 -6.29
C SER A 65 8.77 9.55 -6.00
N LEU A 66 9.48 9.45 -4.86
CA LEU A 66 10.11 8.19 -4.44
C LEU A 66 9.11 7.08 -4.16
N GLU A 67 7.97 7.40 -3.53
CA GLU A 67 6.87 6.43 -3.33
C GLU A 67 6.33 5.91 -4.66
N LYS A 68 6.17 6.79 -5.66
CA LYS A 68 5.73 6.40 -7.00
C LYS A 68 6.77 5.55 -7.73
N GLU A 69 8.03 5.98 -7.71
CA GLU A 69 9.13 5.21 -8.33
C GLU A 69 9.26 3.82 -7.72
N LEU A 70 9.16 3.72 -6.39
CA LEU A 70 9.17 2.44 -5.68
C LEU A 70 8.01 1.55 -6.11
N ALA A 71 6.79 2.09 -6.22
CA ALA A 71 5.63 1.35 -6.69
C ALA A 71 5.83 0.87 -8.15
N ASP A 72 6.37 1.72 -9.03
CA ASP A 72 6.64 1.36 -10.42
C ASP A 72 7.72 0.27 -10.53
N VAL A 73 8.78 0.32 -9.72
CA VAL A 73 9.83 -0.71 -9.68
C VAL A 73 9.26 -2.04 -9.17
N LYS A 74 8.51 -2.02 -8.06
CA LYS A 74 7.83 -3.22 -7.53
C LYS A 74 6.91 -3.84 -8.58
N ARG A 75 6.13 -3.02 -9.28
CA ARG A 75 5.24 -3.48 -10.36
C ARG A 75 6.03 -4.15 -11.49
N LYS A 76 7.11 -3.55 -11.95
CA LYS A 76 7.97 -4.13 -13.00
C LYS A 76 8.57 -5.47 -12.57
N LEU A 77 9.03 -5.58 -11.33
CA LEU A 77 9.55 -6.84 -10.77
C LEU A 77 8.46 -7.92 -10.71
N ALA A 78 7.30 -7.59 -10.22
CA ALA A 78 6.16 -8.51 -10.14
C ALA A 78 5.68 -8.98 -11.53
N MET A 79 5.69 -8.11 -12.53
CA MET A 79 5.31 -8.44 -13.91
C MET A 79 6.44 -9.09 -14.72
N GLY A 80 7.71 -8.81 -14.38
CA GLY A 80 8.90 -9.32 -15.09
C GLY A 80 9.44 -10.66 -14.61
N GLY A 81 8.89 -11.28 -13.56
CA GLY A 81 9.33 -12.59 -13.05
C GLY A 81 10.59 -12.54 -12.20
N GLY A 82 10.65 -11.69 -11.20
CA GLY A 82 11.67 -11.77 -10.15
C GLY A 82 11.44 -13.02 -9.29
N GLY A 83 12.37 -13.97 -9.36
CA GLY A 83 12.37 -15.16 -8.50
C GLY A 83 11.94 -16.47 -9.17
N GLY A 84 12.69 -16.95 -10.15
CA GLY A 84 12.68 -18.38 -10.56
C GLY A 84 11.43 -18.93 -11.25
N ALA A 85 10.34 -18.19 -11.35
CA ALA A 85 9.15 -18.61 -12.07
C ALA A 85 9.30 -18.35 -13.58
N PRO A 86 8.78 -19.23 -14.45
CA PRO A 86 8.83 -19.03 -15.90
C PRO A 86 8.20 -17.70 -16.30
N ALA A 87 8.82 -17.00 -17.25
CA ALA A 87 8.44 -15.65 -17.68
C ALA A 87 7.07 -15.57 -18.39
N GLY A 88 6.40 -16.67 -18.62
CA GLY A 88 5.11 -16.78 -19.33
C GLY A 88 4.03 -17.49 -18.52
N PRO A 89 2.78 -17.45 -19.02
CA PRO A 89 1.70 -18.24 -18.43
C PRO A 89 1.99 -19.74 -18.66
N GLU A 90 1.72 -20.55 -17.66
CA GLU A 90 1.68 -22.01 -17.75
C GLU A 90 0.28 -22.47 -18.16
N GLU A 91 0.17 -23.64 -18.82
CA GLU A 91 -1.12 -24.20 -19.24
C GLU A 91 -1.47 -25.39 -18.36
N ILE A 92 -2.62 -25.34 -17.68
CA ILE A 92 -3.14 -26.40 -16.83
C ILE A 92 -4.57 -26.71 -17.29
N ASN A 93 -4.86 -27.93 -17.68
CA ASN A 93 -6.17 -28.37 -18.19
C ASN A 93 -6.73 -27.46 -19.32
N GLY A 94 -5.86 -26.98 -20.21
CA GLY A 94 -6.25 -26.07 -21.30
C GLY A 94 -6.50 -24.62 -20.88
N VAL A 95 -6.22 -24.26 -19.62
CA VAL A 95 -6.36 -22.90 -19.08
C VAL A 95 -4.98 -22.30 -18.84
N LYS A 96 -4.75 -21.10 -19.33
CA LYS A 96 -3.52 -20.34 -19.05
C LYS A 96 -3.55 -19.82 -17.63
N LEU A 97 -2.52 -20.14 -16.86
CA LEU A 97 -2.31 -19.64 -15.51
C LEU A 97 -1.06 -18.76 -15.45
N MET A 98 -1.19 -17.54 -14.97
CA MET A 98 -0.07 -16.68 -14.59
C MET A 98 0.03 -16.65 -13.06
N ALA A 99 0.96 -17.43 -12.51
CA ALA A 99 1.18 -17.56 -11.07
C ALA A 99 2.52 -16.94 -10.67
N ARG A 100 2.54 -15.95 -9.75
CA ARG A 100 3.76 -15.24 -9.36
C ARG A 100 3.75 -14.80 -7.90
N ILE A 101 4.95 -14.72 -7.33
CA ILE A 101 5.20 -14.09 -6.04
C ILE A 101 5.68 -12.66 -6.29
N ALA A 102 5.06 -11.69 -5.62
CA ALA A 102 5.34 -10.26 -5.70
C ALA A 102 5.88 -9.77 -4.37
N GLU A 103 7.20 -9.79 -4.17
CA GLU A 103 7.83 -9.32 -2.96
C GLU A 103 7.65 -7.82 -2.76
N GLY A 104 7.35 -7.42 -1.53
CA GLY A 104 7.13 -6.02 -1.14
C GLY A 104 5.83 -5.41 -1.68
N VAL A 105 4.90 -6.21 -2.22
CA VAL A 105 3.62 -5.76 -2.76
C VAL A 105 2.50 -6.12 -1.80
N GLY A 106 1.72 -5.13 -1.35
CA GLY A 106 0.58 -5.31 -0.44
C GLY A 106 -0.76 -5.51 -1.15
N GLY A 107 -1.80 -5.81 -0.37
CA GLY A 107 -3.10 -6.24 -0.89
C GLY A 107 -3.76 -5.32 -1.93
N LYS A 108 -3.71 -3.99 -1.78
CA LYS A 108 -4.29 -3.06 -2.77
C LYS A 108 -3.50 -3.06 -4.09
N GLU A 109 -2.18 -3.11 -3.99
CA GLU A 109 -1.27 -3.14 -5.15
C GLU A 109 -1.41 -4.46 -5.89
N LEU A 110 -1.54 -5.59 -5.17
CA LEU A 110 -1.78 -6.92 -5.75
C LEU A 110 -3.01 -6.94 -6.66
N ARG A 111 -4.10 -6.32 -6.23
CA ARG A 111 -5.32 -6.26 -7.04
C ARG A 111 -5.07 -5.55 -8.37
N THR A 112 -4.38 -4.42 -8.33
CA THR A 112 -4.04 -3.67 -9.56
C THR A 112 -3.16 -4.50 -10.49
N LEU A 113 -2.17 -5.22 -9.94
CA LEU A 113 -1.30 -6.12 -10.71
C LEU A 113 -2.09 -7.26 -11.36
N VAL A 114 -3.04 -7.86 -10.65
CA VAL A 114 -3.90 -8.92 -11.19
C VAL A 114 -4.79 -8.39 -12.31
N ASP A 115 -5.37 -7.19 -12.19
CA ASP A 115 -6.17 -6.56 -13.24
C ASP A 115 -5.32 -6.27 -14.49
N GLU A 116 -4.10 -5.76 -14.33
CA GLU A 116 -3.16 -5.54 -15.44
C GLU A 116 -2.75 -6.86 -16.11
N ALA A 117 -2.43 -7.89 -15.32
CA ALA A 117 -2.05 -9.20 -15.84
C ALA A 117 -3.22 -9.93 -16.54
N LYS A 118 -4.46 -9.77 -16.06
CA LYS A 118 -5.66 -10.26 -16.76
C LYS A 118 -5.80 -9.65 -18.16
N ALA A 119 -5.53 -8.35 -18.28
CA ALA A 119 -5.57 -7.68 -19.58
C ALA A 119 -4.48 -8.21 -20.56
N GLN A 120 -3.33 -8.64 -20.03
CA GLN A 120 -2.23 -9.17 -20.84
C GLN A 120 -2.43 -10.63 -21.24
N ILE A 121 -2.98 -11.46 -20.35
CA ILE A 121 -3.16 -12.89 -20.62
C ILE A 121 -4.27 -13.17 -21.66
N GLY A 122 -5.23 -12.23 -21.78
CA GLY A 122 -6.38 -12.32 -22.68
C GLY A 122 -7.46 -13.26 -22.16
N SER A 123 -7.20 -14.57 -22.15
CA SER A 123 -8.05 -15.61 -21.55
C SER A 123 -7.20 -16.47 -20.62
N GLY A 124 -7.61 -16.58 -19.35
CA GLY A 124 -6.86 -17.33 -18.34
C GLY A 124 -7.14 -16.90 -16.90
N ILE A 125 -6.33 -17.44 -16.02
CA ILE A 125 -6.34 -17.17 -14.58
C ILE A 125 -5.03 -16.51 -14.19
N VAL A 126 -5.10 -15.51 -13.33
CA VAL A 126 -3.95 -14.82 -12.73
C VAL A 126 -3.98 -15.02 -11.23
N ALA A 127 -2.91 -15.50 -10.64
CA ALA A 127 -2.77 -15.68 -9.20
C ALA A 127 -1.45 -15.05 -8.71
N PHE A 128 -1.54 -13.99 -7.94
CA PHE A 128 -0.36 -13.32 -7.37
C PHE A 128 -0.39 -13.41 -5.85
N VAL A 129 0.73 -13.83 -5.28
CA VAL A 129 0.96 -13.82 -3.84
C VAL A 129 1.94 -12.69 -3.52
N GLY A 130 1.52 -11.76 -2.69
CA GLY A 130 2.35 -10.65 -2.22
C GLY A 130 2.83 -10.89 -0.81
N VAL A 131 4.10 -10.62 -0.57
CA VAL A 131 4.70 -10.68 0.76
C VAL A 131 5.19 -9.29 1.11
N ALA A 132 4.53 -8.63 2.07
CA ALA A 132 4.88 -7.29 2.52
C ALA A 132 4.56 -7.10 4.00
N ASP A 133 5.39 -6.35 4.72
CA ASP A 133 5.20 -5.99 6.13
C ASP A 133 4.95 -7.20 7.06
N GLY A 134 5.62 -8.34 6.78
CA GLY A 134 5.46 -9.57 7.56
C GLY A 134 4.10 -10.26 7.41
N LYS A 135 3.37 -9.97 6.33
CA LYS A 135 2.09 -10.60 5.99
C LYS A 135 2.11 -11.09 4.55
N ALA A 136 1.41 -12.19 4.31
CA ALA A 136 1.16 -12.68 2.98
C ALA A 136 -0.26 -12.33 2.55
N GLY A 137 -0.39 -11.86 1.30
CA GLY A 137 -1.68 -11.63 0.66
C GLY A 137 -1.74 -12.39 -0.65
N VAL A 138 -2.90 -12.87 -1.04
CA VAL A 138 -3.12 -13.50 -2.33
C VAL A 138 -4.27 -12.80 -3.06
N ALA A 139 -4.10 -12.57 -4.34
CA ALA A 139 -5.15 -12.06 -5.21
C ALA A 139 -5.24 -12.98 -6.45
N VAL A 140 -6.46 -13.38 -6.77
CA VAL A 140 -6.76 -14.21 -7.94
C VAL A 140 -7.76 -13.49 -8.82
N GLY A 141 -7.45 -13.46 -10.11
CA GLY A 141 -8.31 -12.94 -11.16
C GLY A 141 -8.62 -14.01 -12.20
N VAL A 142 -9.87 -14.14 -12.56
CA VAL A 142 -10.36 -15.04 -13.61
C VAL A 142 -10.93 -14.18 -14.74
N THR A 143 -10.59 -14.47 -15.99
CA THR A 143 -11.18 -13.76 -17.13
C THR A 143 -12.64 -14.15 -17.30
N LYS A 144 -13.44 -13.24 -17.85
CA LYS A 144 -14.92 -13.38 -17.88
C LYS A 144 -15.41 -14.64 -18.57
N ASP A 145 -14.70 -15.10 -19.57
CA ASP A 145 -14.98 -16.33 -20.35
C ASP A 145 -14.83 -17.62 -19.54
N LEU A 146 -14.07 -17.56 -18.43
CA LEU A 146 -13.79 -18.69 -17.55
C LEU A 146 -14.56 -18.65 -16.21
N THR A 147 -15.30 -17.57 -15.92
CA THR A 147 -16.00 -17.42 -14.64
C THR A 147 -17.13 -18.41 -14.39
N ASP A 148 -17.67 -19.04 -15.44
CA ASP A 148 -18.68 -20.08 -15.32
C ASP A 148 -18.08 -21.43 -14.89
N THR A 149 -16.78 -21.63 -15.11
CA THR A 149 -16.07 -22.87 -14.76
C THR A 149 -15.19 -22.70 -13.52
N TYR A 150 -14.54 -21.54 -13.38
CA TYR A 150 -13.61 -21.24 -12.29
C TYR A 150 -14.03 -19.98 -11.54
N SER A 151 -14.09 -20.09 -10.22
CA SER A 151 -14.36 -18.94 -9.34
C SER A 151 -13.09 -18.44 -8.67
N ALA A 152 -12.77 -17.16 -8.84
CA ALA A 152 -11.65 -16.55 -8.13
C ALA A 152 -11.78 -16.67 -6.60
N VAL A 153 -13.03 -16.73 -6.09
CA VAL A 153 -13.28 -16.88 -4.65
C VAL A 153 -12.84 -18.25 -4.15
N ASP A 154 -13.08 -19.32 -4.91
CA ASP A 154 -12.70 -20.66 -4.51
C ASP A 154 -11.18 -20.87 -4.62
N LEU A 155 -10.59 -20.37 -5.69
CA LEU A 155 -9.13 -20.39 -5.88
C LEU A 155 -8.39 -19.60 -4.77
N VAL A 156 -8.91 -18.43 -4.40
CA VAL A 156 -8.31 -17.61 -3.34
C VAL A 156 -8.47 -18.24 -1.95
N LYS A 157 -9.56 -19.00 -1.71
CA LYS A 157 -9.73 -19.74 -0.44
C LYS A 157 -8.67 -20.84 -0.30
N ALA A 158 -8.48 -21.65 -1.36
CA ALA A 158 -7.44 -22.69 -1.37
C ALA A 158 -6.04 -22.11 -1.10
N ALA A 159 -5.69 -20.99 -1.75
CA ALA A 159 -4.42 -20.31 -1.50
C ALA A 159 -4.32 -19.73 -0.08
N SER A 160 -5.42 -19.16 0.44
CA SER A 160 -5.43 -18.58 1.78
C SER A 160 -5.25 -19.63 2.87
N GLU A 161 -5.82 -20.82 2.74
CA GLU A 161 -5.63 -21.94 3.66
C GLU A 161 -4.15 -22.33 3.75
N ALA A 162 -3.46 -22.38 2.61
CA ALA A 162 -2.02 -22.64 2.57
C ALA A 162 -1.19 -21.55 3.29
N LEU A 163 -1.64 -20.28 3.27
CA LEU A 163 -1.02 -19.17 3.99
C LEU A 163 -1.43 -19.09 5.48
N GLY A 164 -2.16 -20.10 6.01
CA GLY A 164 -2.67 -20.06 7.38
C GLY A 164 -3.81 -19.06 7.60
N GLY A 165 -4.44 -18.59 6.53
CA GLY A 165 -5.58 -17.67 6.57
C GLY A 165 -6.91 -18.40 6.80
N LYS A 166 -7.95 -17.63 7.12
CA LYS A 166 -9.29 -18.17 7.43
C LYS A 166 -10.31 -17.97 6.29
N GLY A 167 -9.83 -17.83 5.07
CA GLY A 167 -10.66 -17.60 3.89
C GLY A 167 -10.41 -16.27 3.21
N GLY A 168 -11.18 -16.00 2.17
CA GLY A 168 -11.08 -14.78 1.35
C GLY A 168 -12.43 -14.36 0.82
N GLY A 169 -12.48 -13.24 0.14
CA GLY A 169 -13.70 -12.69 -0.42
C GLY A 169 -13.48 -11.92 -1.71
N GLY A 170 -14.56 -11.73 -2.43
CA GLY A 170 -14.54 -11.02 -3.70
C GLY A 170 -15.70 -11.41 -4.60
N ARG A 171 -15.49 -11.25 -5.88
CA ARG A 171 -16.40 -11.67 -6.95
C ARG A 171 -15.81 -12.87 -7.69
N PRO A 172 -16.61 -13.61 -8.48
CA PRO A 172 -16.10 -14.74 -9.27
C PRO A 172 -14.95 -14.37 -10.22
N ASP A 173 -14.89 -13.13 -10.68
CA ASP A 173 -13.85 -12.61 -11.59
C ASP A 173 -12.60 -12.04 -10.86
N MET A 174 -12.71 -11.77 -9.54
CA MET A 174 -11.63 -11.17 -8.75
C MET A 174 -11.87 -11.38 -7.26
N ALA A 175 -10.94 -12.04 -6.58
CA ALA A 175 -11.00 -12.25 -5.14
C ALA A 175 -9.63 -12.07 -4.49
N GLN A 176 -9.64 -11.76 -3.19
CA GLN A 176 -8.45 -11.55 -2.37
C GLN A 176 -8.59 -12.24 -1.03
N ALA A 177 -7.46 -12.67 -0.51
CA ALA A 177 -7.33 -13.18 0.85
C ALA A 177 -5.95 -12.86 1.41
N GLY A 178 -5.69 -13.30 2.63
CA GLY A 178 -4.37 -13.19 3.24
C GLY A 178 -4.19 -14.20 4.36
N GLY A 179 -2.95 -14.34 4.78
CA GLY A 179 -2.57 -15.18 5.89
C GLY A 179 -1.30 -14.69 6.56
N PRO A 180 -0.97 -15.21 7.75
CA PRO A 180 0.23 -14.82 8.49
C PRO A 180 1.50 -15.44 7.93
N ASP A 181 1.43 -16.55 7.20
CA ASP A 181 2.55 -17.40 6.83
C ASP A 181 3.19 -16.90 5.52
N THR A 182 4.16 -16.01 5.63
CA THR A 182 4.88 -15.43 4.49
C THR A 182 5.77 -16.44 3.76
N ASP A 183 6.29 -17.43 4.46
CA ASP A 183 7.20 -18.46 3.93
C ASP A 183 6.48 -19.51 3.06
N LYS A 184 5.13 -19.51 3.10
CA LYS A 184 4.29 -20.44 2.34
C LYS A 184 3.71 -19.85 1.05
N ALA A 185 4.33 -18.82 0.51
CA ALA A 185 3.88 -18.18 -0.72
C ALA A 185 3.87 -19.16 -1.91
N ASP A 186 4.87 -20.03 -2.01
CA ASP A 186 4.93 -21.08 -3.04
C ASP A 186 3.84 -22.14 -2.85
N ASP A 187 3.55 -22.54 -1.60
CA ASP A 187 2.49 -23.49 -1.28
C ASP A 187 1.11 -22.93 -1.67
N ALA A 188 0.90 -21.64 -1.48
CA ALA A 188 -0.32 -20.96 -1.91
C ALA A 188 -0.52 -20.99 -3.43
N LEU A 189 0.54 -20.77 -4.20
CA LEU A 189 0.48 -20.90 -5.66
C LEU A 189 0.30 -22.36 -6.08
N ALA A 190 0.91 -23.32 -5.37
CA ALA A 190 0.72 -24.73 -5.62
C ALA A 190 -0.74 -25.15 -5.36
N ALA A 191 -1.38 -24.63 -4.30
CA ALA A 191 -2.78 -24.85 -4.02
C ALA A 191 -3.71 -24.33 -5.14
N VAL A 192 -3.40 -23.16 -5.71
CA VAL A 192 -4.15 -22.65 -6.88
C VAL A 192 -3.98 -23.57 -8.08
N ARG A 193 -2.76 -24.05 -8.37
CA ARG A 193 -2.51 -25.00 -9.47
C ARG A 193 -3.29 -26.29 -9.28
N ALA A 194 -3.28 -26.84 -8.08
CA ALA A 194 -4.04 -28.05 -7.75
C ALA A 194 -5.55 -27.86 -7.94
N ALA A 195 -6.08 -26.72 -7.51
CA ALA A 195 -7.50 -26.39 -7.67
C ALA A 195 -7.94 -26.17 -9.13
N ILE A 196 -7.00 -25.87 -10.06
CA ILE A 196 -7.27 -25.78 -11.51
C ILE A 196 -7.14 -27.16 -12.16
N ALA A 197 -6.25 -28.00 -11.64
CA ALA A 197 -6.01 -29.34 -12.16
C ALA A 197 -7.13 -30.34 -11.85
N GLY A 198 -7.97 -30.08 -10.83
CA GLY A 198 -9.15 -30.90 -10.43
C GLY A 198 -8.75 -31.87 -9.35
#